data_0e425d51a607aada3a1f1977171dcc5a
#
_entry.id   0e425d51a607aada3a1f1977171dcc5a
#
_cell.length_a   1.000
_cell.length_b   1.000
_cell.length_c   1.000
_cell.angle_alpha   90.00
_cell.angle_beta   90.00
_cell.angle_gamma   90.00
#
_symmetry.space_group_name_H-M   'P 1'
#
loop_
_entity.id
_entity.type
_entity.pdbx_description
1 polymer ?
#
loop_
_entity_poly.entity_id
_entity_poly.type
_entity_poly.pdbx_seq_one_letter_code
_entity_poly.pdbx_strand_id
1 'polypeptide(L)'
;MEYFYPFGETVRRLVQQDRTPKQVFVLGVYASAVHARWKKGNEIICQALAVASEPRIFWDGNPDEAREIISKIHLPSELGSLEPAGSHLNGPSAKVLDEHILAPLGYTRKEAWLCDLLPETRLNNSQVRVLKTKYEPRIQQYGLNPVTIPKRPTVFCDLNRCKEILAELKESRANLLVLLGDIPIRQFLNRITQVNYTSMQEYVNIYGYGNPSKAIINGNSINVLPIAHPRQIGALGAHSEKWFQAHLEWENKSK
;
A
#
# COMPACT_ATOMS: atom_id res chain seq x y z
N MET A 1 -11.90 -14.98 9.75
CA MET A 1 -12.96 -14.69 8.75
C MET A 1 -12.25 -14.46 7.43
N GLU A 2 -12.67 -15.18 6.39
CA GLU A 2 -12.06 -15.08 5.06
C GLU A 2 -12.79 -14.02 4.24
N TYR A 3 -12.05 -13.21 3.47
CA TYR A 3 -12.60 -12.16 2.62
C TYR A 3 -12.41 -12.49 1.16
N PHE A 4 -13.37 -12.10 0.32
CA PHE A 4 -13.41 -12.43 -1.09
C PHE A 4 -13.53 -11.18 -1.96
N TYR A 5 -12.75 -11.18 -3.05
CA TYR A 5 -12.88 -10.27 -4.17
C TYR A 5 -14.08 -10.61 -5.07
N PRO A 6 -14.42 -9.76 -6.05
CA PRO A 6 -15.25 -10.17 -7.17
C PRO A 6 -14.76 -11.48 -7.79
N PHE A 7 -15.70 -12.31 -8.20
CA PHE A 7 -15.45 -13.63 -8.83
C PHE A 7 -14.79 -14.67 -7.91
N GLY A 8 -14.74 -14.43 -6.61
CA GLY A 8 -14.40 -15.46 -5.62
C GLY A 8 -12.93 -15.57 -5.22
N GLU A 9 -12.05 -14.73 -5.75
CA GLU A 9 -10.65 -14.72 -5.31
C GLU A 9 -10.52 -14.32 -3.83
N THR A 10 -9.73 -15.08 -3.09
CA THR A 10 -9.51 -14.85 -1.65
C THR A 10 -8.55 -13.69 -1.38
N VAL A 11 -8.85 -12.86 -0.39
CA VAL A 11 -7.92 -11.84 0.10
C VAL A 11 -6.77 -12.49 0.86
N ARG A 12 -5.57 -12.27 0.38
CA ARG A 12 -4.35 -12.78 1.03
C ARG A 12 -3.73 -11.75 1.96
N ARG A 13 -3.15 -12.25 3.04
CA ARG A 13 -2.26 -11.47 3.89
C ARG A 13 -0.88 -11.36 3.23
N LEU A 14 -0.40 -10.13 3.01
CA LEU A 14 0.90 -9.89 2.42
C LEU A 14 1.95 -9.65 3.51
N VAL A 15 3.02 -10.41 3.48
CA VAL A 15 4.14 -10.29 4.40
C VAL A 15 5.45 -10.23 3.64
N GLN A 16 6.49 -9.66 4.24
CA GLN A 16 7.84 -9.67 3.68
C GLN A 16 8.30 -11.12 3.47
N GLN A 17 8.64 -11.47 2.22
CA GLN A 17 9.05 -12.83 1.87
C GLN A 17 10.53 -13.07 2.14
N ASP A 18 11.40 -12.14 1.71
CA ASP A 18 12.82 -12.18 2.01
C ASP A 18 13.07 -11.65 3.42
N ARG A 19 13.29 -12.58 4.35
CA ARG A 19 13.47 -12.32 5.77
C ARG A 19 14.95 -12.14 6.19
N THR A 20 15.84 -11.97 5.24
CA THR A 20 17.23 -11.60 5.53
C THR A 20 17.33 -10.19 6.10
N PRO A 21 18.35 -9.87 6.92
CA PRO A 21 18.56 -8.53 7.45
C PRO A 21 18.55 -7.44 6.36
N LYS A 22 17.93 -6.31 6.67
CA LYS A 22 17.78 -5.17 5.76
C LYS A 22 18.33 -3.90 6.39
N GLN A 23 18.60 -2.88 5.60
CA GLN A 23 19.12 -1.60 6.07
C GLN A 23 18.00 -0.61 6.44
N VAL A 24 16.90 -0.66 5.70
CA VAL A 24 15.74 0.21 5.88
C VAL A 24 14.46 -0.61 6.07
N PHE A 25 13.62 -0.17 7.01
CA PHE A 25 12.27 -0.70 7.23
C PHE A 25 11.25 0.34 6.75
N VAL A 26 10.43 0.00 5.79
CA VAL A 26 9.39 0.88 5.25
C VAL A 26 8.03 0.43 5.75
N LEU A 27 7.31 1.33 6.43
CA LEU A 27 5.97 1.07 6.94
C LEU A 27 4.93 1.88 6.19
N GLY A 28 4.10 1.17 5.40
CA GLY A 28 2.93 1.70 4.71
C GLY A 28 1.64 1.58 5.52
N VAL A 29 0.50 1.65 4.84
CA VAL A 29 -0.81 1.70 5.50
C VAL A 29 -1.61 0.42 5.33
N TYR A 30 -1.88 -0.01 4.10
CA TYR A 30 -2.59 -1.26 3.81
C TYR A 30 -2.29 -1.75 2.39
N ALA A 31 -2.33 -3.08 2.23
CA ALA A 31 -2.07 -3.71 0.95
C ALA A 31 -3.08 -3.28 -0.12
N SER A 32 -2.58 -3.04 -1.31
CA SER A 32 -3.41 -2.72 -2.47
C SER A 32 -3.99 -3.99 -3.13
N ALA A 33 -4.58 -3.86 -4.31
CA ALA A 33 -5.16 -4.95 -5.06
C ALA A 33 -4.70 -4.91 -6.52
N VAL A 34 -4.72 -6.07 -7.17
CA VAL A 34 -4.65 -6.17 -8.62
C VAL A 34 -5.98 -5.67 -9.19
N HIS A 35 -5.90 -4.71 -10.12
CA HIS A 35 -7.05 -4.14 -10.80
C HIS A 35 -7.15 -4.66 -12.23
N ALA A 36 -8.36 -5.06 -12.60
CA ALA A 36 -8.70 -5.46 -13.95
C ALA A 36 -9.64 -4.43 -14.61
N ARG A 37 -9.49 -4.24 -15.91
CA ARG A 37 -10.50 -3.64 -16.76
C ARG A 37 -11.50 -4.73 -17.15
N TRP A 38 -12.76 -4.47 -16.89
CA TRP A 38 -13.85 -5.40 -17.22
C TRP A 38 -14.58 -4.94 -18.48
N LYS A 39 -14.67 -5.84 -19.47
CA LYS A 39 -15.25 -5.57 -20.79
C LYS A 39 -16.32 -6.60 -21.16
N LYS A 40 -17.30 -6.17 -21.96
CA LYS A 40 -18.25 -7.04 -22.64
C LYS A 40 -18.33 -6.62 -24.11
N GLY A 41 -17.74 -7.40 -24.99
CA GLY A 41 -17.50 -6.98 -26.37
C GLY A 41 -16.66 -5.70 -26.43
N ASN A 42 -17.17 -4.66 -27.08
CA ASN A 42 -16.50 -3.35 -27.15
C ASN A 42 -16.83 -2.41 -25.98
N GLU A 43 -17.79 -2.79 -25.13
CA GLU A 43 -18.19 -1.97 -23.98
C GLU A 43 -17.24 -2.18 -22.79
N ILE A 44 -16.77 -1.06 -22.20
CA ILE A 44 -16.04 -1.08 -20.94
C ILE A 44 -17.03 -0.95 -19.80
N ILE A 45 -17.28 -2.04 -19.08
CA ILE A 45 -18.16 -2.07 -17.91
C ILE A 45 -17.50 -1.32 -16.75
N CYS A 46 -16.18 -1.53 -16.54
CA CYS A 46 -15.40 -0.92 -15.48
C CYS A 46 -13.93 -0.79 -15.88
N GLN A 47 -13.32 0.39 -15.66
CA GLN A 47 -11.91 0.64 -15.97
C GLN A 47 -10.95 0.02 -14.93
N ALA A 48 -11.39 -0.09 -13.67
CA ALA A 48 -10.56 -0.62 -12.58
C ALA A 48 -11.44 -1.31 -11.53
N LEU A 49 -11.57 -2.62 -11.64
CA LEU A 49 -12.18 -3.49 -10.64
C LEU A 49 -11.06 -4.16 -9.84
N ALA A 50 -11.08 -4.04 -8.51
CA ALA A 50 -10.17 -4.80 -7.66
C ALA A 50 -10.59 -6.26 -7.69
N VAL A 51 -9.73 -7.17 -8.15
CA VAL A 51 -10.09 -8.57 -8.44
C VAL A 51 -9.25 -9.60 -7.71
N ALA A 52 -8.05 -9.26 -7.23
CA ALA A 52 -7.16 -10.16 -6.49
C ALA A 52 -6.21 -9.36 -5.58
N SER A 53 -5.59 -10.03 -4.60
CA SER A 53 -4.48 -9.47 -3.85
C SER A 53 -3.24 -9.29 -4.73
N GLU A 54 -2.46 -8.26 -4.49
CA GLU A 54 -1.12 -8.14 -5.08
C GLU A 54 -0.27 -9.36 -4.72
N PRO A 55 0.71 -9.76 -5.58
CA PRO A 55 1.54 -10.92 -5.30
C PRO A 55 2.52 -10.69 -4.15
N ARG A 56 2.89 -9.43 -3.86
CA ARG A 56 3.84 -8.99 -2.81
C ARG A 56 3.52 -7.58 -2.32
N ILE A 57 4.06 -7.20 -1.16
CA ILE A 57 3.91 -5.84 -0.61
C ILE A 57 4.55 -4.83 -1.58
N PHE A 58 3.88 -3.71 -1.81
CA PHE A 58 4.31 -2.69 -2.76
C PHE A 58 4.67 -3.30 -4.12
N TRP A 59 3.76 -4.11 -4.68
CA TRP A 59 3.94 -4.67 -6.01
C TRP A 59 3.98 -3.56 -7.07
N ASP A 60 4.94 -3.65 -7.99
CA ASP A 60 5.26 -2.66 -9.02
C ASP A 60 4.31 -2.62 -10.21
N GLY A 61 3.31 -3.52 -10.21
CA GLY A 61 2.30 -3.56 -11.27
C GLY A 61 2.79 -4.18 -12.56
N ASN A 62 3.73 -5.14 -12.49
CA ASN A 62 4.23 -5.86 -13.66
C ASN A 62 3.06 -6.37 -14.53
N PRO A 63 2.99 -5.98 -15.83
CA PRO A 63 1.84 -6.32 -16.69
C PRO A 63 1.70 -7.81 -16.98
N ASP A 64 2.79 -8.55 -17.02
CA ASP A 64 2.77 -10.01 -17.28
C ASP A 64 2.24 -10.76 -16.06
N GLU A 65 2.72 -10.40 -14.85
CA GLU A 65 2.17 -10.91 -13.60
C GLU A 65 0.67 -10.56 -13.46
N ALA A 66 0.28 -9.33 -13.81
CA ALA A 66 -1.13 -8.92 -13.80
C ALA A 66 -1.98 -9.80 -14.75
N ARG A 67 -1.49 -10.06 -15.97
CA ARG A 67 -2.17 -10.95 -16.93
C ARG A 67 -2.28 -12.37 -16.39
N GLU A 68 -1.21 -12.90 -15.81
CA GLU A 68 -1.21 -14.24 -15.22
C GLU A 68 -2.23 -14.37 -14.08
N ILE A 69 -2.23 -13.39 -13.15
CA ILE A 69 -3.19 -13.38 -12.03
C ILE A 69 -4.63 -13.29 -12.53
N ILE A 70 -4.91 -12.39 -13.46
CA ILE A 70 -6.26 -12.16 -13.98
C ILE A 70 -6.74 -13.36 -14.82
N SER A 71 -5.87 -14.04 -15.54
CA SER A 71 -6.24 -15.21 -16.35
C SER A 71 -6.73 -16.41 -15.53
N LYS A 72 -6.39 -16.46 -14.25
CA LYS A 72 -6.83 -17.51 -13.31
C LYS A 72 -8.22 -17.25 -12.72
N ILE A 73 -8.76 -16.03 -12.90
CA ILE A 73 -10.08 -15.66 -12.37
C ILE A 73 -11.16 -16.23 -13.25
N HIS A 74 -12.03 -17.04 -12.66
CA HIS A 74 -13.17 -17.62 -13.36
C HIS A 74 -14.27 -16.57 -13.55
N LEU A 75 -14.46 -16.12 -14.79
CA LEU A 75 -15.52 -15.21 -15.20
C LEU A 75 -16.53 -15.96 -16.09
N PRO A 76 -17.84 -15.96 -15.79
CA PRO A 76 -18.86 -16.47 -16.71
C PRO A 76 -18.77 -15.79 -18.08
N SER A 77 -18.87 -16.56 -19.17
CA SER A 77 -18.68 -16.05 -20.55
C SER A 77 -19.62 -14.92 -20.91
N GLU A 78 -20.84 -14.93 -20.36
CA GLU A 78 -21.89 -13.93 -20.57
C GLU A 78 -21.51 -12.56 -19.98
N LEU A 79 -20.56 -12.52 -19.06
CA LEU A 79 -20.06 -11.30 -18.42
C LEU A 79 -18.89 -10.67 -19.18
N GLY A 80 -18.38 -11.34 -20.23
CA GLY A 80 -17.31 -10.82 -21.07
C GLY A 80 -15.92 -11.26 -20.63
N SER A 81 -14.99 -10.31 -20.47
CA SER A 81 -13.58 -10.61 -20.16
C SER A 81 -12.97 -9.61 -19.19
N LEU A 82 -11.92 -10.05 -18.49
CA LEU A 82 -11.04 -9.24 -17.68
C LEU A 82 -9.68 -9.10 -18.36
N GLU A 83 -9.14 -7.90 -18.35
CA GLU A 83 -7.76 -7.62 -18.77
C GLU A 83 -7.08 -6.72 -17.72
N PRO A 84 -5.74 -6.66 -17.62
CA PRO A 84 -5.07 -5.75 -16.71
C PRO A 84 -5.56 -4.31 -16.89
N ALA A 85 -5.87 -3.63 -15.79
CA ALA A 85 -6.12 -2.18 -15.81
C ALA A 85 -4.85 -1.43 -16.23
N GLY A 86 -4.99 -0.16 -16.62
CA GLY A 86 -3.84 0.65 -17.03
C GLY A 86 -2.73 0.68 -15.97
N SER A 87 -1.49 0.86 -16.40
CA SER A 87 -0.29 0.82 -15.52
C SER A 87 -0.33 1.84 -14.37
N HIS A 88 -1.08 2.94 -14.53
CA HIS A 88 -1.32 3.93 -13.47
C HIS A 88 -2.30 3.46 -12.39
N LEU A 89 -2.93 2.29 -12.56
CA LEU A 89 -3.90 1.68 -11.63
C LEU A 89 -3.32 0.46 -10.91
N ASN A 90 -2.26 -0.15 -11.45
CA ASN A 90 -1.53 -1.27 -10.85
C ASN A 90 -0.11 -0.83 -10.49
N GLY A 91 0.27 -0.92 -9.23
CA GLY A 91 1.62 -0.69 -8.74
C GLY A 91 2.14 0.77 -8.69
N PRO A 92 1.34 1.85 -8.88
CA PRO A 92 1.91 3.20 -8.96
C PRO A 92 2.59 3.65 -7.67
N SER A 93 2.09 3.25 -6.50
CA SER A 93 2.72 3.59 -5.21
C SER A 93 4.07 2.92 -5.03
N ALA A 94 4.24 1.74 -5.60
CA ALA A 94 5.48 0.99 -5.54
C ALA A 94 6.58 1.63 -6.41
N LYS A 95 6.23 2.09 -7.61
CA LYS A 95 7.17 2.83 -8.47
C LYS A 95 7.65 4.10 -7.81
N VAL A 96 6.73 4.86 -7.21
CA VAL A 96 7.08 6.08 -6.45
C VAL A 96 7.96 5.73 -5.24
N LEU A 97 7.68 4.63 -4.52
CA LEU A 97 8.54 4.17 -3.43
C LEU A 97 9.97 3.89 -3.92
N ASP A 98 10.11 3.17 -5.04
CA ASP A 98 11.42 2.80 -5.56
C ASP A 98 12.21 3.99 -6.08
N GLU A 99 11.58 4.80 -6.94
CA GLU A 99 12.23 5.86 -7.69
C GLU A 99 12.45 7.13 -6.89
N HIS A 100 11.48 7.48 -6.02
CA HIS A 100 11.45 8.76 -5.31
C HIS A 100 11.68 8.66 -3.81
N ILE A 101 11.72 7.47 -3.20
CA ILE A 101 11.98 7.32 -1.77
C ILE A 101 13.24 6.47 -1.53
N LEU A 102 13.26 5.23 -2.02
CA LEU A 102 14.39 4.34 -1.78
C LEU A 102 15.66 4.81 -2.51
N ALA A 103 15.55 5.13 -3.80
CA ALA A 103 16.72 5.55 -4.59
C ALA A 103 17.38 6.82 -4.05
N PRO A 104 16.67 7.92 -3.67
CA PRO A 104 17.29 9.08 -3.04
C PRO A 104 17.93 8.79 -1.68
N LEU A 105 17.44 7.76 -0.95
CA LEU A 105 18.05 7.29 0.29
C LEU A 105 19.27 6.37 0.06
N GLY A 106 19.59 6.06 -1.20
CA GLY A 106 20.70 5.15 -1.55
C GLY A 106 20.36 3.67 -1.39
N TYR A 107 19.08 3.30 -1.36
CA TYR A 107 18.61 1.94 -1.20
C TYR A 107 17.85 1.42 -2.42
N THR A 108 17.84 0.11 -2.56
CA THR A 108 16.94 -0.63 -3.45
C THR A 108 15.98 -1.49 -2.63
N ARG A 109 15.06 -2.18 -3.27
CA ARG A 109 14.19 -3.16 -2.60
C ARG A 109 14.94 -4.28 -1.90
N LYS A 110 16.17 -4.61 -2.35
CA LYS A 110 16.98 -5.66 -1.72
C LYS A 110 17.42 -5.28 -0.32
N GLU A 111 17.65 -3.99 -0.08
CA GLU A 111 18.03 -3.45 1.22
C GLU A 111 16.81 -3.04 2.07
N ALA A 112 15.58 -3.14 1.53
CA ALA A 112 14.36 -2.71 2.19
C ALA A 112 13.53 -3.88 2.74
N TRP A 113 13.10 -3.76 4.00
CA TRP A 113 12.00 -4.55 4.56
C TRP A 113 10.71 -3.78 4.38
N LEU A 114 9.77 -4.34 3.64
CA LEU A 114 8.49 -3.70 3.33
C LEU A 114 7.40 -4.26 4.23
N CYS A 115 6.62 -3.39 4.84
CA CYS A 115 5.54 -3.75 5.75
C CYS A 115 4.37 -2.76 5.63
N ASP A 116 3.16 -3.24 5.90
CA ASP A 116 1.96 -2.40 6.02
C ASP A 116 1.33 -2.54 7.41
N LEU A 117 0.68 -1.48 7.89
CA LEU A 117 -0.12 -1.53 9.11
C LEU A 117 -1.22 -2.58 9.01
N LEU A 118 -1.90 -2.66 7.86
CA LEU A 118 -2.83 -3.73 7.51
C LEU A 118 -2.28 -4.53 6.33
N PRO A 119 -1.90 -5.79 6.55
CA PRO A 119 -1.32 -6.61 5.50
C PRO A 119 -2.34 -7.15 4.48
N GLU A 120 -3.63 -6.88 4.65
CA GLU A 120 -4.69 -7.26 3.71
C GLU A 120 -5.30 -6.02 3.06
N THR A 121 -5.83 -6.22 1.84
CA THR A 121 -6.55 -5.18 1.09
C THR A 121 -7.76 -4.66 1.86
N ARG A 122 -7.98 -3.35 1.75
CA ARG A 122 -9.19 -2.64 2.23
C ARG A 122 -9.75 -1.78 1.11
N LEU A 123 -11.09 -1.72 1.02
CA LEU A 123 -11.76 -0.95 0.00
C LEU A 123 -11.83 0.54 0.36
N ASN A 124 -11.33 1.38 -0.53
CA ASN A 124 -11.58 2.81 -0.49
C ASN A 124 -12.98 3.16 -1.08
N ASN A 125 -13.43 4.40 -0.88
CA ASN A 125 -14.77 4.82 -1.31
C ASN A 125 -15.01 4.65 -2.82
N SER A 126 -14.00 4.87 -3.67
CA SER A 126 -14.12 4.68 -5.12
C SER A 126 -14.31 3.22 -5.48
N GLN A 127 -13.56 2.32 -4.88
CA GLN A 127 -13.69 0.87 -5.07
C GLN A 127 -15.05 0.37 -4.58
N VAL A 128 -15.52 0.83 -3.41
CA VAL A 128 -16.88 0.53 -2.91
C VAL A 128 -17.96 0.97 -3.89
N ARG A 129 -17.82 2.18 -4.46
CA ARG A 129 -18.76 2.70 -5.48
C ARG A 129 -18.79 1.80 -6.71
N VAL A 130 -17.62 1.41 -7.21
CA VAL A 130 -17.50 0.51 -8.38
C VAL A 130 -18.19 -0.82 -8.11
N LEU A 131 -17.94 -1.45 -6.95
CA LEU A 131 -18.59 -2.70 -6.58
C LEU A 131 -20.10 -2.55 -6.57
N LYS A 132 -20.64 -1.56 -5.87
CA LYS A 132 -22.09 -1.32 -5.77
C LYS A 132 -22.77 -1.06 -7.11
N THR A 133 -22.09 -0.34 -8.02
CA THR A 133 -22.72 0.08 -9.28
C THR A 133 -22.48 -0.88 -10.43
N LYS A 134 -21.39 -1.66 -10.40
CA LYS A 134 -20.97 -2.50 -11.52
C LYS A 134 -21.03 -4.00 -11.23
N TYR A 135 -20.70 -4.43 -10.00
CA TYR A 135 -20.63 -5.84 -9.66
C TYR A 135 -21.89 -6.36 -8.94
N GLU A 136 -22.29 -5.74 -7.83
CA GLU A 136 -23.44 -6.19 -7.01
C GLU A 136 -24.74 -6.39 -7.80
N PRO A 137 -25.13 -5.53 -8.77
CA PRO A 137 -26.34 -5.74 -9.56
C PRO A 137 -26.34 -7.05 -10.38
N ARG A 138 -25.19 -7.65 -10.58
CA ARG A 138 -25.02 -8.87 -11.39
C ARG A 138 -24.93 -10.15 -10.56
N ILE A 139 -24.81 -10.03 -9.24
CA ILE A 139 -24.64 -11.19 -8.35
C ILE A 139 -25.79 -12.18 -8.50
N GLN A 140 -27.04 -11.72 -8.35
CA GLN A 140 -28.20 -12.60 -8.42
C GLN A 140 -28.42 -13.17 -9.82
N GLN A 141 -28.25 -12.33 -10.85
CA GLN A 141 -28.50 -12.72 -12.24
C GLN A 141 -27.56 -13.81 -12.73
N TYR A 142 -26.29 -13.78 -12.28
CA TYR A 142 -25.23 -14.67 -12.78
C TYR A 142 -24.66 -15.61 -11.71
N GLY A 143 -25.29 -15.69 -10.54
CA GLY A 143 -24.82 -16.58 -9.46
C GLY A 143 -23.42 -16.25 -8.95
N LEU A 144 -23.02 -14.96 -8.93
CA LEU A 144 -21.69 -14.55 -8.53
C LEU A 144 -21.52 -14.56 -7.01
N ASN A 145 -20.29 -14.74 -6.55
CA ASN A 145 -19.96 -14.63 -5.13
C ASN A 145 -20.07 -13.19 -4.63
N PRO A 146 -20.60 -12.95 -3.42
CA PRO A 146 -20.60 -11.63 -2.82
C PRO A 146 -19.17 -11.20 -2.46
N VAL A 147 -18.87 -9.90 -2.58
CA VAL A 147 -17.62 -9.32 -2.12
C VAL A 147 -17.70 -9.06 -0.62
N THR A 148 -16.74 -9.58 0.13
CA THR A 148 -16.70 -9.44 1.61
C THR A 148 -15.53 -8.61 2.12
N ILE A 149 -14.72 -8.01 1.23
CA ILE A 149 -13.59 -7.16 1.63
C ILE A 149 -14.09 -5.97 2.45
N PRO A 150 -13.57 -5.75 3.66
CA PRO A 150 -13.98 -4.62 4.48
C PRO A 150 -13.58 -3.26 3.87
N LYS A 151 -14.36 -2.24 4.18
CA LYS A 151 -13.94 -0.85 3.95
C LYS A 151 -12.75 -0.50 4.83
N ARG A 152 -12.06 0.58 4.46
CA ARG A 152 -10.98 1.14 5.28
C ARG A 152 -11.48 1.39 6.71
N PRO A 153 -10.79 0.83 7.73
CA PRO A 153 -11.15 1.07 9.12
C PRO A 153 -10.65 2.43 9.61
N THR A 154 -11.10 2.86 10.77
CA THR A 154 -10.53 4.00 11.50
C THR A 154 -9.23 3.61 12.24
N VAL A 155 -9.12 2.36 12.68
CA VAL A 155 -7.94 1.79 13.34
C VAL A 155 -7.27 0.81 12.39
N PHE A 156 -6.08 1.17 11.88
CA PHE A 156 -5.28 0.34 10.96
C PHE A 156 -4.31 -0.59 11.68
N CYS A 157 -3.95 -0.27 12.92
CA CYS A 157 -3.00 -1.05 13.70
C CYS A 157 -3.53 -1.22 15.13
N ASP A 158 -4.01 -2.39 15.48
CA ASP A 158 -4.32 -2.75 16.85
C ASP A 158 -3.05 -3.16 17.62
N LEU A 159 -3.20 -3.48 18.91
CA LEU A 159 -2.06 -3.85 19.76
C LEU A 159 -1.34 -5.12 19.27
N ASN A 160 -2.08 -6.09 18.74
CA ASN A 160 -1.47 -7.32 18.24
C ASN A 160 -0.67 -7.04 16.98
N ARG A 161 -1.22 -6.25 16.05
CA ARG A 161 -0.49 -5.86 14.84
C ARG A 161 0.74 -4.99 15.16
N CYS A 162 0.65 -4.11 16.15
CA CYS A 162 1.83 -3.36 16.62
C CYS A 162 2.95 -4.31 17.10
N LYS A 163 2.60 -5.37 17.85
CA LYS A 163 3.59 -6.38 18.30
C LYS A 163 4.21 -7.13 17.13
N GLU A 164 3.42 -7.51 16.12
CA GLU A 164 3.92 -8.17 14.91
C GLU A 164 4.90 -7.27 14.15
N ILE A 165 4.54 -5.99 13.93
CA ILE A 165 5.42 -5.03 13.25
C ILE A 165 6.72 -4.81 14.04
N LEU A 166 6.65 -4.74 15.37
CA LEU A 166 7.85 -4.65 16.22
C LEU A 166 8.74 -5.88 16.09
N ALA A 167 8.15 -7.08 16.00
CA ALA A 167 8.90 -8.31 15.77
C ALA A 167 9.58 -8.31 14.38
N GLU A 168 8.86 -7.88 13.34
CA GLU A 168 9.39 -7.71 11.98
C GLU A 168 10.53 -6.66 11.95
N LEU A 169 10.35 -5.52 12.63
CA LEU A 169 11.38 -4.47 12.73
C LEU A 169 12.65 -5.01 13.43
N LYS A 170 12.50 -5.76 14.51
CA LYS A 170 13.62 -6.40 15.20
C LYS A 170 14.33 -7.43 14.31
N GLU A 171 13.58 -8.26 13.60
CA GLU A 171 14.10 -9.28 12.69
C GLU A 171 14.84 -8.64 11.50
N SER A 172 14.31 -7.57 10.95
CA SER A 172 14.92 -6.85 9.84
C SER A 172 16.30 -6.28 10.17
N ARG A 173 16.60 -6.01 11.44
CA ARG A 173 17.83 -5.32 11.89
C ARG A 173 18.04 -3.95 11.24
N ALA A 174 17.00 -3.35 10.67
CA ALA A 174 17.08 -2.06 10.00
C ALA A 174 17.47 -0.96 11.00
N ASN A 175 18.31 -0.04 10.57
CA ASN A 175 18.75 1.12 11.34
C ASN A 175 17.95 2.38 11.00
N LEU A 176 17.11 2.32 9.96
CA LEU A 176 16.23 3.40 9.51
C LEU A 176 14.79 2.87 9.38
N LEU A 177 13.85 3.53 10.05
CA LEU A 177 12.41 3.29 9.93
C LEU A 177 11.78 4.43 9.13
N VAL A 178 11.36 4.14 7.91
CA VAL A 178 10.63 5.07 7.04
C VAL A 178 9.13 4.88 7.25
N LEU A 179 8.41 5.98 7.56
CA LEU A 179 6.97 5.99 7.78
C LEU A 179 6.27 6.74 6.65
N LEU A 180 5.38 6.08 5.91
CA LEU A 180 4.72 6.66 4.74
C LEU A 180 3.44 7.42 5.12
N GLY A 181 3.59 8.72 5.42
CA GLY A 181 2.49 9.63 5.76
C GLY A 181 2.07 9.59 7.24
N ASP A 182 0.96 10.26 7.55
CA ASP A 182 0.49 10.48 8.93
C ASP A 182 0.01 9.23 9.66
N ILE A 183 -0.57 8.26 8.94
CA ILE A 183 -1.23 7.11 9.59
C ILE A 183 -0.22 6.23 10.33
N PRO A 184 0.94 5.85 9.77
CA PRO A 184 1.99 5.14 10.51
C PRO A 184 2.52 5.90 11.72
N ILE A 185 2.63 7.23 11.65
CA ILE A 185 3.02 8.06 12.80
C ILE A 185 2.01 7.88 13.93
N ARG A 186 0.73 8.16 13.65
CA ARG A 186 -0.34 8.16 14.68
C ARG A 186 -0.65 6.79 15.23
N GLN A 187 -0.66 5.76 14.37
CA GLN A 187 -1.22 4.45 14.74
C GLN A 187 -0.18 3.40 15.08
N PHE A 188 1.09 3.64 14.75
CA PHE A 188 2.18 2.79 15.14
C PHE A 188 3.19 3.53 16.02
N LEU A 189 3.91 4.53 15.50
CA LEU A 189 5.01 5.16 16.21
C LEU A 189 4.57 5.71 17.59
N ASN A 190 3.49 6.48 17.65
CA ASN A 190 2.97 7.07 18.90
C ASN A 190 2.41 6.05 19.90
N ARG A 191 2.21 4.79 19.49
CA ARG A 191 1.78 3.72 20.38
C ARG A 191 2.95 2.96 21.02
N ILE A 192 4.10 2.96 20.36
CA ILE A 192 5.26 2.17 20.77
C ILE A 192 6.38 3.00 21.39
N THR A 193 6.36 4.32 21.22
CA THR A 193 7.36 5.23 21.78
C THR A 193 6.77 6.62 21.97
N GLN A 194 7.41 7.41 22.84
CA GLN A 194 7.04 8.81 23.03
C GLN A 194 7.82 9.67 22.02
N VAL A 195 7.08 10.34 21.15
CA VAL A 195 7.59 11.37 20.25
C VAL A 195 6.74 12.62 20.39
N ASN A 196 7.30 13.78 20.04
CA ASN A 196 6.66 15.08 20.20
C ASN A 196 5.91 15.56 18.94
N TYR A 197 5.51 14.63 18.07
CA TYR A 197 4.74 14.89 16.86
C TYR A 197 3.74 13.76 16.59
N THR A 198 2.61 14.10 15.96
CA THR A 198 1.53 13.18 15.60
C THR A 198 1.21 13.20 14.10
N SER A 199 1.88 14.07 13.35
CA SER A 199 1.67 14.24 11.91
C SER A 199 2.96 14.57 11.19
N MET A 200 2.96 14.40 9.87
CA MET A 200 4.03 14.84 8.99
C MET A 200 4.30 16.34 9.13
N GLN A 201 3.22 17.14 9.26
CA GLN A 201 3.38 18.59 9.40
C GLN A 201 4.14 18.99 10.68
N GLU A 202 3.78 18.39 11.81
CA GLU A 202 4.47 18.62 13.09
C GLU A 202 5.92 18.13 13.02
N TYR A 203 6.16 16.97 12.43
CA TYR A 203 7.51 16.46 12.22
C TYR A 203 8.37 17.44 11.41
N VAL A 204 7.86 17.88 10.26
CA VAL A 204 8.58 18.80 9.38
C VAL A 204 8.85 20.16 10.04
N ASN A 205 7.95 20.65 10.87
CA ASN A 205 8.16 21.89 11.63
C ASN A 205 9.32 21.78 12.64
N ILE A 206 9.60 20.57 13.15
CA ILE A 206 10.64 20.35 14.17
C ILE A 206 11.99 19.99 13.51
N TYR A 207 11.97 19.07 12.53
CA TYR A 207 13.18 18.45 11.98
C TYR A 207 13.49 18.84 10.53
N GLY A 208 12.51 19.43 9.82
CA GLY A 208 12.58 19.61 8.36
C GLY A 208 12.20 18.35 7.59
N TYR A 209 11.77 18.52 6.34
CA TYR A 209 11.42 17.40 5.47
C TYR A 209 12.68 16.60 5.07
N GLY A 210 12.59 15.27 5.16
CA GLY A 210 13.66 14.36 4.72
C GLY A 210 14.84 14.21 5.70
N ASN A 211 14.83 14.90 6.84
CA ASN A 211 15.86 14.74 7.88
C ASN A 211 15.41 13.69 8.90
N PRO A 212 16.18 12.60 9.14
CA PRO A 212 15.79 11.61 10.14
C PRO A 212 15.91 12.14 11.56
N SER A 213 15.01 11.73 12.44
CA SER A 213 15.09 11.92 13.90
C SER A 213 15.41 10.60 14.60
N LYS A 214 15.86 10.65 15.86
CA LYS A 214 16.08 9.44 16.66
C LYS A 214 14.87 9.16 17.56
N ALA A 215 14.50 7.87 17.64
CA ALA A 215 13.52 7.37 18.60
C ALA A 215 14.07 6.15 19.35
N ILE A 216 13.58 5.92 20.56
CA ILE A 216 13.90 4.72 21.33
C ILE A 216 12.73 3.74 21.18
N ILE A 217 12.96 2.62 20.52
CA ILE A 217 11.99 1.56 20.30
C ILE A 217 12.49 0.28 20.96
N ASN A 218 11.75 -0.24 21.93
CA ASN A 218 12.18 -1.43 22.73
C ASN A 218 13.60 -1.31 23.30
N GLY A 219 13.98 -0.12 23.78
CA GLY A 219 15.30 0.14 24.35
C GLY A 219 16.43 0.39 23.33
N ASN A 220 16.16 0.25 22.03
CA ASN A 220 17.14 0.48 20.97
C ASN A 220 16.91 1.84 20.29
N SER A 221 17.99 2.58 20.05
CA SER A 221 17.94 3.82 19.26
C SER A 221 17.85 3.47 17.77
N ILE A 222 16.85 4.02 17.08
CA ILE A 222 16.65 3.86 15.64
C ILE A 222 16.42 5.24 15.00
N ASN A 223 16.90 5.44 13.79
CA ASN A 223 16.54 6.59 12.98
C ASN A 223 15.12 6.44 12.45
N VAL A 224 14.29 7.47 12.60
CA VAL A 224 12.91 7.49 12.10
C VAL A 224 12.78 8.61 11.10
N LEU A 225 12.26 8.28 9.92
CA LEU A 225 12.08 9.21 8.81
C LEU A 225 10.63 9.17 8.32
N PRO A 226 9.73 9.99 8.84
CA PRO A 226 8.45 10.23 8.21
C PRO A 226 8.63 10.92 6.86
N ILE A 227 8.03 10.35 5.84
CA ILE A 227 8.01 10.88 4.48
C ILE A 227 6.57 10.89 3.96
N ALA A 228 6.23 11.83 3.10
CA ALA A 228 4.91 11.90 2.50
C ALA A 228 4.57 10.59 1.76
N HIS A 229 3.32 10.14 1.89
CA HIS A 229 2.87 8.89 1.27
C HIS A 229 3.02 8.98 -0.26
N PRO A 230 3.41 7.90 -0.98
CA PRO A 230 3.56 7.89 -2.44
C PRO A 230 2.39 8.52 -3.22
N ARG A 231 1.15 8.41 -2.73
CA ARG A 231 -0.02 9.05 -3.34
C ARG A 231 -0.04 10.58 -3.21
N GLN A 232 0.70 11.14 -2.26
CA GLN A 232 0.76 12.60 -2.04
C GLN A 232 1.84 13.24 -2.91
N ILE A 233 2.93 12.52 -3.16
CA ILE A 233 4.08 13.01 -3.94
C ILE A 233 4.02 12.62 -5.42
N GLY A 234 3.31 11.55 -5.78
CA GLY A 234 3.06 11.17 -7.16
C GLY A 234 1.75 11.75 -7.71
N ALA A 235 1.53 11.65 -9.02
CA ALA A 235 0.27 12.03 -9.68
C ALA A 235 -0.82 10.95 -9.48
N LEU A 236 -1.15 10.59 -8.23
CA LEU A 236 -1.93 9.41 -7.87
C LEU A 236 -3.26 9.73 -7.15
N GLY A 237 -4.02 10.67 -7.62
CA GLY A 237 -5.38 10.93 -7.14
C GLY A 237 -5.52 11.51 -5.71
N ALA A 238 -4.56 11.30 -4.82
CA ALA A 238 -4.46 11.96 -3.52
C ALA A 238 -3.23 12.89 -3.46
N HIS A 239 -2.89 13.46 -4.61
CA HIS A 239 -1.77 14.38 -4.77
C HIS A 239 -1.89 15.57 -3.82
N SER A 240 -0.76 16.01 -3.28
CA SER A 240 -0.63 17.20 -2.46
C SER A 240 0.53 18.04 -2.98
N GLU A 241 0.23 19.19 -3.55
CA GLU A 241 1.24 20.12 -4.08
C GLU A 241 2.30 20.45 -3.05
N LYS A 242 1.88 20.74 -1.82
CA LYS A 242 2.79 21.01 -0.70
C LYS A 242 3.81 19.89 -0.48
N TRP A 243 3.32 18.64 -0.40
CA TRP A 243 4.20 17.50 -0.14
C TRP A 243 5.01 17.11 -1.36
N PHE A 244 4.48 17.32 -2.55
CA PHE A 244 5.21 17.14 -3.79
C PHE A 244 6.42 18.08 -3.88
N GLN A 245 6.22 19.38 -3.64
CA GLN A 245 7.31 20.36 -3.68
C GLN A 245 8.37 20.10 -2.60
N ALA A 246 7.95 19.85 -1.36
CA ALA A 246 8.89 19.53 -0.28
C ALA A 246 9.70 18.25 -0.58
N HIS A 247 9.08 17.27 -1.22
CA HIS A 247 9.75 16.03 -1.60
C HIS A 247 10.73 16.24 -2.74
N LEU A 248 10.35 16.99 -3.77
CA LEU A 248 11.22 17.33 -4.90
C LEU A 248 12.46 18.10 -4.45
N GLU A 249 12.33 19.07 -3.53
CA GLU A 249 13.45 19.79 -2.95
C GLU A 249 14.40 18.87 -2.18
N TRP A 250 13.85 17.92 -1.42
CA TRP A 250 14.63 16.93 -0.70
C TRP A 250 15.37 15.98 -1.66
N GLU A 251 14.69 15.46 -2.67
CA GLU A 251 15.29 14.56 -3.68
C GLU A 251 16.46 15.23 -4.42
N ASN A 252 16.31 16.51 -4.78
CA ASN A 252 17.37 17.28 -5.45
C ASN A 252 18.60 17.53 -4.57
N LYS A 253 18.45 17.55 -3.24
CA LYS A 253 19.56 17.68 -2.28
C LYS A 253 20.26 16.35 -1.99
N SER A 254 19.60 15.23 -2.27
CA SER A 254 20.08 13.88 -2.00
C SER A 254 20.90 13.29 -3.17
N LYS A 255 20.88 13.97 -4.32
CA LYS A 255 21.72 13.68 -5.51
C LYS A 255 23.05 14.42 -5.42
#